data_0aa3ebdbbabeeef3390b4aeaa88c9197
#
_entry.id   0aa3ebdbbabeeef3390b4aeaa88c9197
#
_cell.length_a   1.000
_cell.length_b   1.000
_cell.length_c   1.000
_cell.angle_alpha   90.00
_cell.angle_beta   90.00
_cell.angle_gamma   90.00
#
_symmetry.space_group_name_H-M   'P 1'
#
loop_
_entity.id
_entity.type
_entity.pdbx_description
1 polymer ?
#
loop_
_entity_poly.entity_id
_entity_poly.type
_entity_poly.pdbx_seq_one_letter_code
_entity_poly.pdbx_strand_id
1 'polypeptide(L)'
;VKAVLQNAQSIQGIIGAVSEHLTFDTRYQTALEIAMGASGQNIIVEDEAAAKRSIDYLKRNRQGRATFLPLTTIKPRQLNGQFAQSLANAPGFIGMASDLVTYEERLANIFQNILGVTAIFNTIDNANKAARAVRFQVRMVTLDGSEIRPGGAFAGGANKQNNSLFIKPELDALTTEISQIKAQLSDSESKVEALKIKRKALQKELEDLKVDGENARLQEQKLGLEHQQALAEV
;
A
#
# COMPACT_ATOMS: atom_id res chain seq x y z
N VAL A 1 3.26 11.99 18.89
CA VAL A 1 3.85 11.78 17.57
C VAL A 1 3.30 12.80 16.58
N LYS A 2 2.00 12.78 16.27
CA LYS A 2 1.36 13.69 15.29
C LYS A 2 1.74 15.16 15.47
N ALA A 3 1.68 15.69 16.72
CA ALA A 3 2.02 17.07 16.99
C ALA A 3 3.47 17.45 16.66
N VAL A 4 4.42 16.52 16.83
CA VAL A 4 5.83 16.74 16.48
C VAL A 4 6.02 16.71 14.97
N LEU A 5 5.43 15.73 14.29
CA LEU A 5 5.56 15.60 12.84
C LEU A 5 4.89 16.76 12.09
N GLN A 6 3.75 17.26 12.56
CA GLN A 6 3.09 18.45 12.00
C GLN A 6 3.93 19.74 12.17
N ASN A 7 4.80 19.80 13.18
CA ASN A 7 5.68 20.93 13.43
C ASN A 7 7.16 20.63 13.12
N ALA A 8 7.43 19.59 12.34
CA ALA A 8 8.79 19.19 11.99
C ALA A 8 9.61 20.31 11.33
N GLN A 9 8.97 21.18 10.55
CA GLN A 9 9.62 22.34 9.94
C GLN A 9 10.13 23.38 10.97
N SER A 10 9.49 23.47 12.13
CA SER A 10 9.88 24.40 13.20
C SER A 10 10.81 23.78 14.24
N ILE A 11 10.94 22.46 14.27
CA ILE A 11 11.82 21.72 15.17
C ILE A 11 12.94 21.10 14.34
N GLN A 12 14.08 21.77 14.26
CA GLN A 12 15.23 21.33 13.49
C GLN A 12 15.71 19.93 13.90
N GLY A 13 15.99 19.06 12.92
CA GLY A 13 16.59 17.75 13.10
C GLY A 13 15.57 16.60 13.26
N ILE A 14 14.28 16.81 12.95
CA ILE A 14 13.30 15.73 12.82
C ILE A 14 13.38 15.15 11.43
N ILE A 15 13.50 13.80 11.35
CA ILE A 15 13.56 13.07 10.08
C ILE A 15 12.17 12.54 9.72
N GLY A 16 11.47 11.89 10.64
CA GLY A 16 10.12 11.35 10.42
C GLY A 16 9.78 10.21 11.38
N ALA A 17 8.62 9.59 11.18
CA ALA A 17 8.27 8.38 11.93
C ALA A 17 8.98 7.16 11.33
N VAL A 18 9.34 6.19 12.17
CA VAL A 18 9.99 4.94 11.73
C VAL A 18 9.23 4.26 10.59
N SER A 19 7.90 4.16 10.70
CA SER A 19 7.03 3.53 9.69
C SER A 19 7.02 4.24 8.33
N GLU A 20 7.53 5.48 8.23
CA GLU A 20 7.57 6.23 6.98
C GLU A 20 8.86 6.00 6.18
N HIS A 21 9.85 5.30 6.76
CA HIS A 21 11.20 5.17 6.21
C HIS A 21 11.59 3.74 5.87
N LEU A 22 10.62 2.86 5.68
CA LEU A 22 10.86 1.47 5.24
C LEU A 22 9.84 1.03 4.21
N THR A 23 10.24 0.07 3.40
CA THR A 23 9.38 -0.68 2.49
C THR A 23 9.60 -2.18 2.66
N PHE A 24 8.61 -3.00 2.30
CA PHE A 24 8.66 -4.45 2.43
C PHE A 24 7.66 -5.11 1.47
N ASP A 25 7.80 -6.40 1.28
CA ASP A 25 6.83 -7.21 0.53
C ASP A 25 5.54 -7.37 1.36
N THR A 26 4.39 -7.12 0.75
CA THR A 26 3.06 -7.15 1.41
C THR A 26 2.75 -8.47 2.11
N ARG A 27 3.32 -9.59 1.65
CA ARG A 27 3.18 -10.91 2.32
C ARG A 27 3.71 -10.93 3.77
N TYR A 28 4.59 -9.99 4.14
CA TYR A 28 5.17 -9.88 5.47
C TYR A 28 4.49 -8.80 6.34
N GLN A 29 3.51 -8.09 5.79
CA GLN A 29 2.89 -6.93 6.46
C GLN A 29 2.46 -7.24 7.89
N THR A 30 1.61 -8.24 8.09
CA THR A 30 1.09 -8.60 9.42
C THR A 30 2.21 -8.94 10.40
N ALA A 31 3.19 -9.73 9.95
CA ALA A 31 4.32 -10.11 10.80
C ALA A 31 5.18 -8.89 11.18
N LEU A 32 5.45 -7.99 10.24
CA LEU A 32 6.26 -6.79 10.48
C LEU A 32 5.54 -5.77 11.33
N GLU A 33 4.22 -5.61 11.18
CA GLU A 33 3.40 -4.78 12.06
C GLU A 33 3.47 -5.24 13.52
N ILE A 34 3.35 -6.55 13.74
CA ILE A 34 3.48 -7.15 15.08
C ILE A 34 4.93 -7.03 15.59
N ALA A 35 5.92 -7.33 14.75
CA ALA A 35 7.34 -7.22 15.11
C ALA A 35 7.73 -5.80 15.53
N MET A 36 7.26 -4.80 14.78
CA MET A 36 7.53 -3.39 15.03
C MET A 36 6.70 -2.84 16.20
N GLY A 37 5.44 -3.25 16.32
CA GLY A 37 4.53 -2.80 17.37
C GLY A 37 4.51 -1.27 17.50
N ALA A 38 4.53 -0.77 18.73
CA ALA A 38 4.52 0.66 19.00
C ALA A 38 5.78 1.40 18.47
N SER A 39 6.87 0.68 18.20
CA SER A 39 8.13 1.30 17.72
C SER A 39 8.00 1.92 16.32
N GLY A 40 7.03 1.50 15.52
CA GLY A 40 6.74 2.13 14.23
C GLY A 40 6.34 3.61 14.33
N GLN A 41 5.79 4.02 15.47
CA GLN A 41 5.43 5.42 15.77
C GLN A 41 6.58 6.22 16.41
N ASN A 42 7.73 5.62 16.69
CA ASN A 42 8.87 6.36 17.20
C ASN A 42 9.37 7.36 16.14
N ILE A 43 9.95 8.45 16.60
CA ILE A 43 10.41 9.53 15.73
C ILE A 43 11.93 9.43 15.57
N ILE A 44 12.39 9.34 14.34
CA ILE A 44 13.80 9.38 13.99
C ILE A 44 14.24 10.85 14.00
N VAL A 45 15.35 11.14 14.64
CA VAL A 45 15.95 12.46 14.70
C VAL A 45 17.45 12.39 14.41
N GLU A 46 18.02 13.50 13.96
CA GLU A 46 19.44 13.55 13.58
C GLU A 46 20.37 13.27 14.78
N ASP A 47 20.12 13.91 15.90
CA ASP A 47 20.97 13.83 17.10
C ASP A 47 20.19 13.98 18.41
N GLU A 48 20.90 13.90 19.53
CA GLU A 48 20.34 14.06 20.88
C GLU A 48 19.83 15.48 21.14
N ALA A 49 20.40 16.47 20.50
CA ALA A 49 19.95 17.85 20.63
C ALA A 49 18.57 18.05 20.01
N ALA A 50 18.31 17.44 18.85
CA ALA A 50 17.01 17.38 18.20
C ALA A 50 15.98 16.63 19.06
N ALA A 51 16.35 15.50 19.65
CA ALA A 51 15.51 14.76 20.60
C ALA A 51 15.12 15.64 21.80
N LYS A 52 16.09 16.35 22.39
CA LYS A 52 15.85 17.24 23.52
C LYS A 52 14.91 18.39 23.16
N ARG A 53 15.14 19.08 22.04
CA ARG A 53 14.25 20.13 21.53
C ARG A 53 12.81 19.63 21.35
N SER A 54 12.67 18.45 20.80
CA SER A 54 11.36 17.81 20.59
C SER A 54 10.65 17.47 21.89
N ILE A 55 11.38 16.96 22.89
CA ILE A 55 10.85 16.69 24.24
C ILE A 55 10.40 17.99 24.91
N ASP A 56 11.21 19.04 24.83
CA ASP A 56 10.90 20.35 25.42
C ASP A 56 9.68 20.98 24.75
N TYR A 57 9.55 20.83 23.42
CA TYR A 57 8.36 21.24 22.68
C TYR A 57 7.10 20.51 23.19
N LEU A 58 7.14 19.19 23.35
CA LEU A 58 6.01 18.41 23.87
C LEU A 58 5.62 18.83 25.29
N LYS A 59 6.60 19.10 26.17
CA LYS A 59 6.36 19.56 27.53
C LYS A 59 5.70 20.95 27.58
N ARG A 60 6.25 21.92 26.83
CA ARG A 60 5.72 23.30 26.79
C ARG A 60 4.29 23.35 26.25
N ASN A 61 3.98 22.54 25.26
CA ASN A 61 2.66 22.51 24.62
C ASN A 61 1.69 21.50 25.26
N ARG A 62 2.07 20.88 26.40
CA ARG A 62 1.27 19.85 27.09
C ARG A 62 0.78 18.73 26.16
N GLN A 63 1.58 18.41 25.15
CA GLN A 63 1.33 17.28 24.23
C GLN A 63 1.80 15.98 24.88
N GLY A 64 1.22 14.86 24.49
CA GLY A 64 1.55 13.55 25.05
C GLY A 64 3.04 13.17 24.95
N ARG A 65 3.36 11.90 25.15
CA ARG A 65 4.75 11.37 25.09
C ARG A 65 5.06 10.81 23.72
N ALA A 66 6.32 10.95 23.28
CA ALA A 66 6.87 10.29 22.11
C ALA A 66 8.26 9.73 22.44
N THR A 67 8.68 8.69 21.72
CA THR A 67 10.04 8.15 21.78
C THR A 67 10.82 8.67 20.58
N PHE A 68 12.03 9.16 20.83
CA PHE A 68 12.92 9.70 19.81
C PHE A 68 14.13 8.79 19.67
N LEU A 69 14.54 8.53 18.44
CA LEU A 69 15.66 7.66 18.08
C LEU A 69 16.73 8.50 17.35
N PRO A 70 17.75 9.03 18.10
CA PRO A 70 18.82 9.79 17.49
C PRO A 70 19.74 8.88 16.67
N LEU A 71 20.06 9.27 15.43
CA LEU A 71 20.99 8.54 14.58
C LEU A 71 22.39 8.38 15.19
N THR A 72 22.80 9.38 15.97
CA THR A 72 24.15 9.44 16.58
C THR A 72 24.35 8.46 17.72
N THR A 73 23.27 8.09 18.46
CA THR A 73 23.36 7.30 19.70
C THR A 73 22.74 5.94 19.62
N ILE A 74 21.77 5.73 18.73
CA ILE A 74 21.09 4.44 18.61
C ILE A 74 22.09 3.36 18.14
N LYS A 75 22.10 2.23 18.81
CA LYS A 75 23.00 1.11 18.49
C LYS A 75 22.18 -0.04 17.91
N PRO A 76 22.72 -0.77 16.93
CA PRO A 76 22.08 -1.97 16.40
C PRO A 76 21.97 -3.03 17.47
N ARG A 77 20.94 -3.87 17.40
CA ARG A 77 20.77 -5.07 18.21
C ARG A 77 20.81 -6.27 17.27
N GLN A 78 21.63 -7.23 17.60
CA GLN A 78 21.78 -8.46 16.83
C GLN A 78 21.68 -9.65 17.75
N LEU A 79 21.23 -10.78 17.23
CA LEU A 79 21.25 -12.03 17.96
C LEU A 79 22.68 -12.53 18.15
N ASN A 80 22.89 -13.27 19.24
CA ASN A 80 24.10 -14.10 19.38
C ASN A 80 24.21 -15.01 18.14
N GLY A 81 25.42 -15.12 17.58
CA GLY A 81 25.68 -15.92 16.38
C GLY A 81 25.22 -17.40 16.51
N GLN A 82 25.29 -17.99 17.69
CA GLN A 82 24.80 -19.35 17.96
C GLN A 82 23.27 -19.43 17.78
N PHE A 83 22.54 -18.44 18.27
CA PHE A 83 21.07 -18.37 18.08
C PHE A 83 20.71 -18.11 16.64
N ALA A 84 21.40 -17.17 15.97
CA ALA A 84 21.17 -16.85 14.56
C ALA A 84 21.35 -18.10 13.69
N GLN A 85 22.41 -18.88 13.90
CA GLN A 85 22.65 -20.14 13.17
C GLN A 85 21.60 -21.20 13.48
N SER A 86 21.17 -21.34 14.74
CA SER A 86 20.12 -22.28 15.14
C SER A 86 18.80 -21.97 14.49
N LEU A 87 18.45 -20.67 14.37
CA LEU A 87 17.22 -20.24 13.73
C LEU A 87 17.28 -20.37 12.21
N ALA A 88 18.40 -20.04 11.58
CA ALA A 88 18.57 -20.17 10.12
C ALA A 88 18.36 -21.60 9.63
N ASN A 89 18.67 -22.61 10.46
CA ASN A 89 18.48 -24.02 10.15
C ASN A 89 17.11 -24.57 10.61
N ALA A 90 16.29 -23.76 11.26
CA ALA A 90 15.00 -24.20 11.77
C ALA A 90 13.93 -24.31 10.67
N PRO A 91 13.10 -25.36 10.65
CA PRO A 91 12.01 -25.48 9.71
C PRO A 91 11.06 -24.27 9.78
N GLY A 92 10.71 -23.72 8.64
CA GLY A 92 9.76 -22.61 8.55
C GLY A 92 10.33 -21.24 8.92
N PHE A 93 11.64 -21.12 9.15
CA PHE A 93 12.31 -19.84 9.30
C PHE A 93 12.27 -19.08 7.97
N ILE A 94 11.86 -17.82 8.01
CA ILE A 94 11.76 -16.94 6.82
C ILE A 94 12.94 -15.97 6.79
N GLY A 95 13.28 -15.39 7.92
CA GLY A 95 14.36 -14.42 8.05
C GLY A 95 14.29 -13.67 9.38
N MET A 96 15.28 -12.84 9.64
CA MET A 96 15.15 -11.83 10.69
C MET A 96 14.26 -10.70 10.19
N ALA A 97 13.46 -10.11 11.07
CA ALA A 97 12.55 -9.03 10.67
C ALA A 97 13.27 -7.83 10.04
N SER A 98 14.53 -7.56 10.45
CA SER A 98 15.39 -6.53 9.85
C SER A 98 15.79 -6.83 8.41
N ASP A 99 15.83 -8.10 8.00
CA ASP A 99 16.26 -8.52 6.66
C ASP A 99 15.10 -8.54 5.66
N LEU A 100 13.87 -8.42 6.16
CA LEU A 100 12.63 -8.42 5.38
C LEU A 100 12.12 -7.01 5.05
N VAL A 101 12.86 -5.98 5.45
CA VAL A 101 12.55 -4.58 5.21
C VAL A 101 13.68 -3.91 4.43
N THR A 102 13.32 -2.98 3.56
CA THR A 102 14.26 -2.13 2.82
C THR A 102 14.17 -0.70 3.35
N TYR A 103 15.30 -0.08 3.60
CA TYR A 103 15.42 1.27 4.15
C TYR A 103 16.70 1.94 3.66
N GLU A 104 16.83 3.25 3.87
CA GLU A 104 18.08 3.98 3.59
C GLU A 104 19.21 3.50 4.53
N GLU A 105 20.41 3.30 3.99
CA GLU A 105 21.57 2.76 4.74
C GLU A 105 21.89 3.57 6.00
N ARG A 106 21.74 4.90 5.96
CA ARG A 106 21.96 5.77 7.13
C ARG A 106 21.04 5.46 8.31
N LEU A 107 19.90 4.76 8.08
CA LEU A 107 18.92 4.36 9.10
C LEU A 107 19.12 2.93 9.60
N ALA A 108 20.15 2.23 9.12
CA ALA A 108 20.38 0.81 9.42
C ALA A 108 20.40 0.51 10.94
N ASN A 109 21.08 1.35 11.73
CA ASN A 109 21.13 1.18 13.18
C ASN A 109 19.75 1.25 13.85
N ILE A 110 18.84 2.11 13.33
CA ILE A 110 17.47 2.25 13.82
C ILE A 110 16.70 0.93 13.59
N PHE A 111 16.71 0.44 12.35
CA PHE A 111 15.96 -0.76 11.99
C PHE A 111 16.55 -2.02 12.61
N GLN A 112 17.87 -2.11 12.70
CA GLN A 112 18.54 -3.19 13.43
C GLN A 112 18.25 -3.12 14.94
N ASN A 113 18.13 -1.94 15.54
CA ASN A 113 17.73 -1.79 16.93
C ASN A 113 16.31 -2.31 17.19
N ILE A 114 15.37 -2.00 16.29
CA ILE A 114 13.95 -2.36 16.46
C ILE A 114 13.68 -3.80 16.07
N LEU A 115 14.22 -4.27 14.94
CA LEU A 115 13.85 -5.52 14.27
C LEU A 115 14.94 -6.59 14.31
N GLY A 116 16.19 -6.24 14.59
CA GLY A 116 17.36 -7.13 14.47
C GLY A 116 17.40 -8.33 15.44
N VAL A 117 16.50 -8.38 16.41
CA VAL A 117 16.39 -9.50 17.37
C VAL A 117 15.03 -10.21 17.31
N THR A 118 14.27 -10.01 16.25
CA THR A 118 12.97 -10.66 16.02
C THR A 118 13.05 -11.56 14.80
N ALA A 119 12.75 -12.84 14.96
CA ALA A 119 12.73 -13.83 13.88
C ALA A 119 11.32 -14.03 13.32
N ILE A 120 11.20 -14.17 12.01
CA ILE A 120 9.92 -14.40 11.32
C ILE A 120 9.83 -15.86 10.89
N PHE A 121 8.68 -16.48 11.18
CA PHE A 121 8.36 -17.87 10.86
C PHE A 121 7.06 -17.97 10.06
N ASN A 122 6.90 -19.08 9.34
CA ASN A 122 5.69 -19.35 8.58
C ASN A 122 4.49 -19.75 9.46
N THR A 123 4.73 -20.54 10.53
CA THR A 123 3.68 -21.04 11.44
C THR A 123 4.12 -21.00 12.89
N ILE A 124 3.14 -20.94 13.80
CA ILE A 124 3.40 -20.94 15.24
C ILE A 124 4.03 -22.27 15.73
N ASP A 125 3.72 -23.40 15.10
CA ASP A 125 4.30 -24.70 15.44
C ASP A 125 5.80 -24.74 15.15
N ASN A 126 6.23 -24.22 13.99
CA ASN A 126 7.63 -24.12 13.62
C ASN A 126 8.36 -23.11 14.51
N ALA A 127 7.74 -21.96 14.76
CA ALA A 127 8.26 -20.96 15.69
C ALA A 127 8.46 -21.56 17.12
N ASN A 128 7.51 -22.37 17.62
CA ASN A 128 7.61 -23.00 18.94
C ASN A 128 8.74 -24.02 19.00
N LYS A 129 8.94 -24.86 17.96
CA LYS A 129 10.07 -25.79 17.89
C LYS A 129 11.39 -25.03 17.94
N ALA A 130 11.53 -23.96 17.18
CA ALA A 130 12.71 -23.11 17.16
C ALA A 130 12.91 -22.38 18.50
N ALA A 131 11.82 -21.87 19.12
CA ALA A 131 11.88 -21.22 20.42
C ALA A 131 12.46 -22.09 21.52
N ARG A 132 12.09 -23.37 21.53
CA ARG A 132 12.69 -24.37 22.47
C ARG A 132 14.19 -24.52 22.25
N ALA A 133 14.65 -24.58 21.00
CA ALA A 133 16.07 -24.71 20.66
C ALA A 133 16.89 -23.51 21.16
N VAL A 134 16.33 -22.30 21.14
CA VAL A 134 16.96 -21.07 21.68
C VAL A 134 16.50 -20.73 23.10
N ARG A 135 15.92 -21.70 23.84
CA ARG A 135 15.47 -21.56 25.23
C ARG A 135 14.54 -20.36 25.47
N PHE A 136 13.66 -20.06 24.51
CA PHE A 136 12.72 -18.93 24.55
C PHE A 136 13.41 -17.58 24.82
N GLN A 137 14.62 -17.38 24.32
CA GLN A 137 15.34 -16.10 24.49
C GLN A 137 15.15 -15.15 23.31
N VAL A 138 14.60 -15.62 22.20
CA VAL A 138 14.40 -14.85 20.97
C VAL A 138 12.92 -14.61 20.75
N ARG A 139 12.58 -13.40 20.38
CA ARG A 139 11.23 -13.06 19.95
C ARG A 139 10.97 -13.65 18.57
N MET A 140 9.83 -14.31 18.39
CA MET A 140 9.41 -14.88 17.13
C MET A 140 8.00 -14.41 16.76
N VAL A 141 7.81 -14.08 15.50
CA VAL A 141 6.51 -13.65 14.97
C VAL A 141 6.24 -14.48 13.72
N THR A 142 4.97 -14.85 13.51
CA THR A 142 4.55 -15.64 12.35
C THR A 142 3.81 -14.79 11.33
N LEU A 143 3.67 -15.29 10.10
CA LEU A 143 3.02 -14.56 9.01
C LEU A 143 1.56 -14.21 9.34
N ASP A 144 0.88 -15.02 10.14
CA ASP A 144 -0.48 -14.77 10.61
C ASP A 144 -0.57 -13.78 11.80
N GLY A 145 0.58 -13.31 12.30
CA GLY A 145 0.68 -12.35 13.40
C GLY A 145 0.69 -12.98 14.79
N SER A 146 0.81 -14.32 14.91
CA SER A 146 1.05 -14.97 16.19
C SER A 146 2.49 -14.70 16.68
N GLU A 147 2.68 -14.60 17.98
CA GLU A 147 3.93 -14.15 18.58
C GLU A 147 4.35 -15.07 19.74
N ILE A 148 5.63 -15.41 19.81
CA ILE A 148 6.29 -15.98 20.97
C ILE A 148 7.28 -14.96 21.52
N ARG A 149 7.05 -14.52 22.74
CA ARG A 149 7.91 -13.53 23.41
C ARG A 149 9.05 -14.20 24.18
N PRO A 150 10.17 -13.49 24.35
CA PRO A 150 11.20 -13.94 25.29
C PRO A 150 10.59 -14.27 26.65
N GLY A 151 11.01 -15.42 27.23
CA GLY A 151 10.41 -15.94 28.45
C GLY A 151 9.23 -16.90 28.22
N GLY A 152 8.81 -17.14 26.98
CA GLY A 152 7.86 -18.19 26.61
C GLY A 152 6.39 -17.79 26.63
N ALA A 153 6.05 -16.49 26.69
CA ALA A 153 4.67 -16.05 26.53
C ALA A 153 4.23 -16.11 25.06
N PHE A 154 3.04 -16.63 24.82
CA PHE A 154 2.40 -16.69 23.50
C PHE A 154 1.33 -15.59 23.41
N ALA A 155 1.29 -14.90 22.29
CA ALA A 155 0.25 -13.96 21.94
C ALA A 155 -0.23 -14.23 20.51
N GLY A 156 -1.51 -14.07 20.25
CA GLY A 156 -2.11 -14.34 18.94
C GLY A 156 -3.62 -14.15 19.01
N GLY A 157 -4.28 -14.27 17.88
CA GLY A 157 -5.72 -14.10 17.73
C GLY A 157 -6.04 -13.32 16.44
N ALA A 158 -7.34 -13.14 16.14
CA ALA A 158 -7.74 -12.38 14.96
C ALA A 158 -7.24 -10.93 15.09
N ASN A 159 -6.31 -10.56 14.23
CA ASN A 159 -5.84 -9.18 14.12
C ASN A 159 -6.96 -8.37 13.45
N LYS A 160 -7.73 -7.60 14.22
CA LYS A 160 -8.61 -6.60 13.64
C LYS A 160 -7.71 -5.50 13.10
N GLN A 161 -7.58 -5.43 11.77
CA GLN A 161 -6.83 -4.41 11.01
C GLN A 161 -7.39 -3.00 11.27
N ASN A 162 -7.26 -2.49 12.49
CA ASN A 162 -7.83 -1.17 12.80
C ASN A 162 -6.80 -0.04 12.94
N ASN A 163 -5.50 -0.31 12.78
CA ASN A 163 -4.47 0.74 12.69
C ASN A 163 -3.23 0.16 12.00
N SER A 164 -3.25 0.05 10.67
CA SER A 164 -2.03 -0.26 9.94
C SER A 164 -0.99 0.83 10.21
N LEU A 165 0.17 0.44 10.74
CA LEU A 165 1.33 1.32 10.89
C LEU A 165 1.84 1.81 9.52
N PHE A 166 1.43 1.14 8.46
CA PHE A 166 1.90 1.34 7.09
C PHE A 166 0.82 1.89 6.15
N ILE A 167 0.05 2.87 6.65
CA ILE A 167 -1.00 3.53 5.85
C ILE A 167 -0.43 4.21 4.60
N LYS A 168 0.81 4.70 4.65
CA LYS A 168 1.41 5.46 3.54
C LYS A 168 1.63 4.64 2.27
N PRO A 169 2.24 3.43 2.31
CA PRO A 169 2.37 2.57 1.12
C PRO A 169 1.01 2.19 0.51
N GLU A 170 0.01 1.91 1.35
CA GLU A 170 -1.35 1.60 0.90
C GLU A 170 -2.01 2.82 0.25
N LEU A 171 -1.83 4.01 0.84
CA LEU A 171 -2.32 5.28 0.29
C LEU A 171 -1.68 5.59 -1.07
N ASP A 172 -0.37 5.39 -1.22
CA ASP A 172 0.37 5.62 -2.46
C ASP A 172 -0.08 4.64 -3.56
N ALA A 173 -0.27 3.35 -3.21
CA ALA A 173 -0.82 2.34 -4.11
C ALA A 173 -2.24 2.70 -4.58
N LEU A 174 -3.14 3.04 -3.66
CA LEU A 174 -4.49 3.47 -3.95
C LEU A 174 -4.54 4.76 -4.79
N THR A 175 -3.64 5.71 -4.54
CA THR A 175 -3.54 6.95 -5.32
C THR A 175 -3.13 6.66 -6.77
N THR A 176 -2.22 5.72 -6.96
CA THR A 176 -1.79 5.26 -8.30
C THR A 176 -2.95 4.57 -9.02
N GLU A 177 -3.67 3.69 -8.35
CA GLU A 177 -4.84 2.99 -8.91
C GLU A 177 -5.96 3.97 -9.29
N ILE A 178 -6.26 4.94 -8.44
CA ILE A 178 -7.22 6.02 -8.73
C ILE A 178 -6.81 6.80 -9.98
N SER A 179 -5.52 7.10 -10.16
CA SER A 179 -5.03 7.80 -11.34
C SER A 179 -5.22 6.99 -12.62
N GLN A 180 -4.97 5.69 -12.56
CA GLN A 180 -5.18 4.78 -13.69
C GLN A 180 -6.66 4.65 -14.06
N ILE A 181 -7.54 4.47 -13.06
CA ILE A 181 -8.99 4.39 -13.27
C ILE A 181 -9.53 5.69 -13.86
N LYS A 182 -9.08 6.85 -13.39
CA LYS A 182 -9.48 8.16 -13.94
C LYS A 182 -9.06 8.30 -15.41
N ALA A 183 -7.87 7.85 -15.79
CA ALA A 183 -7.42 7.87 -17.17
C ALA A 183 -8.28 6.96 -18.06
N GLN A 184 -8.62 5.74 -17.61
CA GLN A 184 -9.50 4.82 -18.31
C GLN A 184 -10.93 5.37 -18.45
N LEU A 185 -11.43 6.05 -17.42
CA LEU A 185 -12.74 6.68 -17.44
C LEU A 185 -12.79 7.77 -18.51
N SER A 186 -11.81 8.67 -18.55
CA SER A 186 -11.71 9.75 -19.54
C SER A 186 -11.64 9.23 -20.97
N ASP A 187 -10.86 8.15 -21.22
CA ASP A 187 -10.80 7.51 -22.53
C ASP A 187 -12.16 6.91 -22.94
N SER A 188 -12.83 6.24 -21.98
CA SER A 188 -14.16 5.66 -22.22
C SER A 188 -15.22 6.73 -22.49
N GLU A 189 -15.20 7.83 -21.76
CA GLU A 189 -16.11 8.98 -21.99
C GLU A 189 -15.90 9.58 -23.38
N SER A 190 -14.64 9.73 -23.81
CA SER A 190 -14.31 10.22 -25.15
C SER A 190 -14.83 9.28 -26.25
N LYS A 191 -14.69 7.96 -26.07
CA LYS A 191 -15.23 6.96 -26.99
C LYS A 191 -16.75 6.98 -27.07
N VAL A 192 -17.42 7.14 -25.92
CA VAL A 192 -18.89 7.24 -25.86
C VAL A 192 -19.37 8.48 -26.61
N GLU A 193 -18.70 9.61 -26.44
CA GLU A 193 -19.09 10.84 -27.15
C GLU A 193 -18.89 10.73 -28.66
N ALA A 194 -17.76 10.15 -29.10
CA ALA A 194 -17.52 9.89 -30.53
C ALA A 194 -18.59 8.96 -31.13
N LEU A 195 -18.97 7.91 -30.38
CA LEU A 195 -20.04 7.00 -30.83
C LEU A 195 -21.41 7.65 -30.88
N LYS A 196 -21.74 8.56 -29.97
CA LYS A 196 -22.98 9.34 -30.01
C LYS A 196 -23.05 10.23 -31.24
N ILE A 197 -21.95 10.92 -31.57
CA ILE A 197 -21.87 11.75 -32.80
C ILE A 197 -22.07 10.87 -34.04
N LYS A 198 -21.35 9.74 -34.15
CA LYS A 198 -21.50 8.83 -35.27
C LYS A 198 -22.91 8.27 -35.39
N ARG A 199 -23.52 7.86 -34.26
CA ARG A 199 -24.93 7.42 -34.25
C ARG A 199 -25.88 8.46 -34.82
N LYS A 200 -25.72 9.73 -34.35
CA LYS A 200 -26.57 10.84 -34.85
C LYS A 200 -26.40 11.08 -36.35
N ALA A 201 -25.18 11.01 -36.88
CA ALA A 201 -24.92 11.14 -38.29
C ALA A 201 -25.57 10.01 -39.11
N LEU A 202 -25.41 8.74 -38.65
CA LEU A 202 -26.04 7.57 -39.31
C LEU A 202 -27.58 7.61 -39.24
N GLN A 203 -28.15 8.10 -38.13
CA GLN A 203 -29.60 8.28 -38.02
C GLN A 203 -30.13 9.29 -39.05
N LYS A 204 -29.39 10.38 -39.26
CA LYS A 204 -29.76 11.37 -40.27
C LYS A 204 -29.66 10.78 -41.69
N GLU A 205 -28.56 10.11 -42.00
CA GLU A 205 -28.36 9.45 -43.31
C GLU A 205 -29.46 8.42 -43.60
N LEU A 206 -29.86 7.64 -42.57
CA LEU A 206 -30.96 6.69 -42.69
C LEU A 206 -32.30 7.38 -42.99
N GLU A 207 -32.56 8.52 -42.38
CA GLU A 207 -33.78 9.27 -42.62
C GLU A 207 -33.81 9.87 -44.04
N ASP A 208 -32.68 10.42 -44.47
CA ASP A 208 -32.52 10.96 -45.83
C ASP A 208 -32.71 9.85 -46.89
N LEU A 209 -32.11 8.69 -46.69
CA LEU A 209 -32.28 7.52 -47.55
C LEU A 209 -33.72 6.97 -47.60
N LYS A 210 -34.46 7.05 -46.50
CA LYS A 210 -35.89 6.65 -46.48
C LYS A 210 -36.73 7.60 -47.38
N VAL A 211 -36.48 8.91 -47.23
CA VAL A 211 -37.17 9.93 -48.05
C VAL A 211 -36.84 9.74 -49.51
N ASP A 212 -35.59 9.51 -49.87
CA ASP A 212 -35.18 9.26 -51.26
C ASP A 212 -35.80 7.98 -51.81
N GLY A 213 -35.85 6.91 -50.98
CA GLY A 213 -36.50 5.65 -51.34
C GLY A 213 -38.01 5.80 -51.62
N GLU A 214 -38.72 6.60 -50.80
CA GLU A 214 -40.13 6.88 -51.00
C GLU A 214 -40.35 7.72 -52.28
N ASN A 215 -39.52 8.71 -52.52
CA ASN A 215 -39.60 9.53 -53.75
C ASN A 215 -39.33 8.67 -55.01
N ALA A 216 -38.32 7.79 -54.98
CA ALA A 216 -38.04 6.89 -56.11
C ALA A 216 -39.22 5.93 -56.38
N ARG A 217 -39.85 5.41 -55.31
CA ARG A 217 -41.05 4.55 -55.46
C ARG A 217 -42.24 5.25 -56.04
N LEU A 218 -42.45 6.53 -55.63
CA LEU A 218 -43.53 7.35 -56.24
C LEU A 218 -43.25 7.64 -57.71
N GLN A 219 -42.01 7.95 -58.07
CA GLN A 219 -41.61 8.11 -59.49
C GLN A 219 -41.83 6.86 -60.34
N GLU A 220 -41.46 5.70 -59.78
CA GLU A 220 -41.68 4.40 -60.45
C GLU A 220 -43.18 4.16 -60.68
N GLN A 221 -44.05 4.41 -59.71
CA GLN A 221 -45.48 4.27 -59.87
C GLN A 221 -46.06 5.26 -60.94
N LYS A 222 -45.60 6.50 -60.96
CA LYS A 222 -45.99 7.50 -61.92
C LYS A 222 -45.61 7.07 -63.36
N LEU A 223 -44.36 6.67 -63.55
CA LEU A 223 -43.88 6.18 -64.84
C LEU A 223 -44.61 4.90 -65.31
N GLY A 224 -44.95 4.00 -64.37
CA GLY A 224 -45.76 2.79 -64.65
C GLY A 224 -47.17 3.15 -65.13
N LEU A 225 -47.82 4.15 -64.52
CA LEU A 225 -49.14 4.66 -64.99
C LEU A 225 -49.06 5.34 -66.34
N GLU A 226 -48.07 6.19 -66.58
CA GLU A 226 -47.84 6.83 -67.87
C GLU A 226 -47.56 5.82 -68.95
N HIS A 227 -46.81 4.75 -68.70
CA HIS A 227 -46.56 3.67 -69.64
C HIS A 227 -47.84 2.88 -69.97
N GLN A 228 -48.69 2.59 -68.97
CA GLN A 228 -49.98 1.91 -69.20
C GLN A 228 -50.93 2.78 -70.02
N GLN A 229 -50.99 4.07 -69.79
CA GLN A 229 -51.79 5.00 -70.59
C GLN A 229 -51.34 5.06 -72.04
N ALA A 230 -50.03 5.17 -72.27
CA ALA A 230 -49.47 5.15 -73.61
C ALA A 230 -49.73 3.87 -74.38
N LEU A 231 -49.78 2.73 -73.70
CA LEU A 231 -50.14 1.43 -74.28
C LEU A 231 -51.63 1.30 -74.63
N ALA A 232 -52.51 2.10 -73.96
CA ALA A 232 -53.96 2.08 -74.18
C ALA A 232 -54.37 3.03 -75.30
N GLU A 233 -53.51 3.95 -75.74
CA GLU A 233 -53.70 4.89 -76.82
C GLU A 233 -53.25 4.38 -78.22
N VAL A 234 -52.65 3.19 -78.32
CA VAL A 234 -52.22 2.50 -79.51
C VAL A 234 -53.20 1.39 -79.83
#